data_a34efc4ac1cf171d8577936dea733fc3
#
_entry.id   a34efc4ac1cf171d8577936dea733fc3
#
_cell.length_a   1.000
_cell.length_b   1.000
_cell.length_c   1.000
_cell.angle_alpha   90.00
_cell.angle_beta   90.00
_cell.angle_gamma   90.00
#
_symmetry.space_group_name_H-M   'P 1'
#
loop_
_entity.id
_entity.type
_entity.pdbx_description
1 polymer ?
#
loop_
_entity_poly.entity_id
_entity_poly.type
_entity_poly.pdbx_seq_one_letter_code
_entity_poly.pdbx_strand_id
1 'polypeptide(L)'
;NPDNLPGERKDPYTIILPPPNVTGTLHTGHAIMLAIQDTLIRFKRMQGYKTLWLPGTDHAAIATQSVVEKKIQKEEGKSRHDLGREETLRRINDFALDAQKTIISQFRSMGASLDWSRLAFTIDEKRNLAVRTMFKKMYDDGIIYRGYRIVNWDPKGQTTISDDEIVYQEEKTKLYYLTYG
;
A
#
# COMPACT_ATOMS: atom_id res chain seq x y z
N ASN A 1 -18.87 -11.98 -7.29
CA ASN A 1 -18.17 -12.84 -8.22
C ASN A 1 -18.87 -12.79 -9.58
N PRO A 2 -18.17 -12.45 -10.69
CA PRO A 2 -18.75 -12.37 -12.04
C PRO A 2 -19.32 -13.71 -12.53
N ASP A 3 -18.81 -14.84 -12.04
CA ASP A 3 -19.27 -16.16 -12.47
C ASP A 3 -20.62 -16.55 -11.84
N ASN A 4 -21.03 -15.84 -10.78
CA ASN A 4 -22.31 -16.04 -10.09
C ASN A 4 -23.42 -15.10 -10.58
N LEU A 5 -23.16 -14.27 -11.59
CA LEU A 5 -24.17 -13.39 -12.15
C LEU A 5 -25.14 -14.19 -13.02
N PRO A 6 -26.48 -13.97 -12.91
CA PRO A 6 -27.47 -14.74 -13.65
C PRO A 6 -27.48 -14.39 -15.15
N GLY A 7 -27.83 -15.38 -15.97
CA GLY A 7 -28.03 -15.23 -17.41
C GLY A 7 -26.73 -15.12 -18.20
N GLU A 8 -26.88 -15.11 -19.54
CA GLU A 8 -25.80 -14.82 -20.45
C GLU A 8 -25.35 -13.36 -20.31
N ARG A 9 -24.04 -13.15 -20.24
CA ARG A 9 -23.46 -11.82 -20.02
C ARG A 9 -22.68 -11.35 -21.23
N LYS A 10 -22.75 -10.02 -21.45
CA LYS A 10 -21.95 -9.29 -22.42
C LYS A 10 -20.47 -9.31 -22.05
N ASP A 11 -19.69 -8.54 -22.77
CA ASP A 11 -18.27 -8.33 -22.53
C ASP A 11 -17.93 -8.01 -21.06
N PRO A 12 -16.71 -8.32 -20.60
CA PRO A 12 -16.29 -8.05 -19.26
C PRO A 12 -16.15 -6.54 -18.98
N TYR A 13 -16.51 -6.13 -17.78
CA TYR A 13 -16.25 -4.79 -17.25
C TYR A 13 -15.63 -4.91 -15.87
N THR A 14 -14.38 -4.47 -15.73
CA THR A 14 -13.60 -4.65 -14.51
C THR A 14 -13.13 -3.30 -13.96
N ILE A 15 -13.30 -3.12 -12.65
CA ILE A 15 -12.64 -2.06 -11.88
C ILE A 15 -11.74 -2.72 -10.85
N ILE A 16 -10.53 -2.21 -10.70
CA ILE A 16 -9.64 -2.53 -9.58
C ILE A 16 -9.78 -1.41 -8.56
N LEU A 17 -10.22 -1.75 -7.36
CA LEU A 17 -10.28 -0.78 -6.27
C LEU A 17 -8.87 -0.29 -5.96
N PRO A 18 -8.58 1.02 -5.99
CA PRO A 18 -7.32 1.54 -5.42
C PRO A 18 -7.21 1.10 -3.96
N PRO A 19 -6.20 0.28 -3.62
CA PRO A 19 -6.17 -0.38 -2.32
C PRO A 19 -5.83 0.63 -1.22
N PRO A 20 -6.70 0.85 -0.21
CA PRO A 20 -6.38 1.75 0.88
C PRO A 20 -5.22 1.23 1.72
N ASN A 21 -4.42 2.17 2.23
CA ASN A 21 -3.32 1.92 3.15
C ASN A 21 -3.83 1.45 4.51
N VAL A 22 -3.21 0.42 5.09
CA VAL A 22 -3.56 -0.10 6.42
C VAL A 22 -2.93 0.73 7.54
N THR A 23 -3.00 2.05 7.41
CA THR A 23 -2.47 3.02 8.39
C THR A 23 -3.52 3.49 9.40
N GLY A 24 -4.78 3.08 9.21
CA GLY A 24 -5.89 3.47 10.08
C GLY A 24 -7.25 3.18 9.46
N THR A 25 -8.23 4.02 9.78
CA THR A 25 -9.60 3.93 9.27
C THR A 25 -9.78 4.66 7.95
N LEU A 26 -10.85 4.33 7.23
CA LEU A 26 -11.22 5.05 6.01
C LEU A 26 -11.66 6.49 6.34
N HIS A 27 -11.49 7.38 5.37
CA HIS A 27 -11.96 8.76 5.43
C HIS A 27 -12.95 9.05 4.28
N THR A 28 -13.55 10.24 4.28
CA THR A 28 -14.58 10.65 3.31
C THR A 28 -14.14 10.49 1.85
N GLY A 29 -12.85 10.72 1.53
CA GLY A 29 -12.32 10.51 0.19
C GLY A 29 -12.43 9.06 -0.28
N HIS A 30 -12.18 8.10 0.60
CA HIS A 30 -12.40 6.68 0.30
C HIS A 30 -13.88 6.38 0.08
N ALA A 31 -14.77 6.99 0.86
CA ALA A 31 -16.21 6.80 0.73
C ALA A 31 -16.72 7.31 -0.63
N ILE A 32 -16.28 8.48 -1.08
CA ILE A 32 -16.64 9.06 -2.38
C ILE A 32 -16.13 8.17 -3.52
N MET A 33 -14.86 7.76 -3.47
CA MET A 33 -14.27 6.86 -4.45
C MET A 33 -15.06 5.55 -4.56
N LEU A 34 -15.39 4.96 -3.41
CA LEU A 34 -16.17 3.72 -3.33
C LEU A 34 -17.56 3.90 -3.95
N ALA A 35 -18.27 4.97 -3.60
CA ALA A 35 -19.61 5.25 -4.10
C ALA A 35 -19.63 5.41 -5.63
N ILE A 36 -18.66 6.14 -6.20
CA ILE A 36 -18.54 6.32 -7.66
C ILE A 36 -18.30 4.98 -8.35
N GLN A 37 -17.34 4.20 -7.87
CA GLN A 37 -16.99 2.92 -8.47
C GLN A 37 -18.13 1.90 -8.34
N ASP A 38 -18.80 1.84 -7.19
CA ASP A 38 -19.93 0.94 -6.97
C ASP A 38 -21.11 1.28 -7.88
N THR A 39 -21.39 2.57 -8.07
CA THR A 39 -22.40 3.05 -9.01
C THR A 39 -22.11 2.57 -10.42
N LEU A 40 -20.87 2.70 -10.88
CA LEU A 40 -20.47 2.25 -12.23
C LEU A 40 -20.59 0.73 -12.38
N ILE A 41 -20.12 -0.02 -11.39
CA ILE A 41 -20.21 -1.49 -11.39
C ILE A 41 -21.67 -1.96 -11.41
N ARG A 42 -22.52 -1.37 -10.56
CA ARG A 42 -23.96 -1.71 -10.51
C ARG A 42 -24.67 -1.34 -11.81
N PHE A 43 -24.39 -0.17 -12.33
CA PHE A 43 -24.95 0.27 -13.62
C PHE A 43 -24.57 -0.69 -14.76
N LYS A 44 -23.30 -1.04 -14.89
CA LYS A 44 -22.83 -2.00 -15.90
C LYS A 44 -23.43 -3.40 -15.69
N ARG A 45 -23.58 -3.82 -14.45
CA ARG A 45 -24.22 -5.09 -14.11
C ARG A 45 -25.68 -5.12 -14.56
N MET A 46 -26.42 -4.03 -14.37
CA MET A 46 -27.81 -3.88 -14.84
C MET A 46 -27.91 -3.87 -16.38
N GLN A 47 -26.89 -3.33 -17.07
CA GLN A 47 -26.79 -3.37 -18.53
C GLN A 47 -26.42 -4.76 -19.09
N GLY A 48 -26.18 -5.77 -18.25
CA GLY A 48 -25.88 -7.14 -18.65
C GLY A 48 -24.39 -7.44 -18.87
N TYR A 49 -23.47 -6.55 -18.44
CA TYR A 49 -22.03 -6.84 -18.51
C TYR A 49 -21.60 -7.88 -17.48
N LYS A 50 -20.54 -8.65 -17.80
CA LYS A 50 -19.85 -9.51 -16.85
C LYS A 50 -18.93 -8.65 -15.97
N THR A 51 -19.48 -8.16 -14.86
CA THR A 51 -18.77 -7.18 -14.02
C THR A 51 -17.90 -7.82 -12.96
N LEU A 52 -16.69 -7.29 -12.79
CA LEU A 52 -15.78 -7.63 -11.71
C LEU A 52 -15.28 -6.37 -11.02
N TRP A 53 -15.45 -6.27 -9.70
CA TRP A 53 -14.85 -5.22 -8.88
C TRP A 53 -13.94 -5.85 -7.84
N LEU A 54 -12.62 -5.68 -8.05
CA LEU A 54 -11.59 -6.35 -7.26
C LEU A 54 -11.27 -5.57 -5.98
N PRO A 55 -11.46 -6.17 -4.80
CA PRO A 55 -11.03 -5.58 -3.53
C PRO A 55 -9.55 -5.82 -3.24
N GLY A 56 -8.94 -4.88 -2.54
CA GLY A 56 -7.59 -5.01 -2.02
C GLY A 56 -7.29 -4.01 -0.92
N THR A 57 -6.20 -4.24 -0.20
CA THR A 57 -5.62 -3.32 0.78
C THR A 57 -4.12 -3.25 0.60
N ASP A 58 -3.53 -2.09 0.93
CA ASP A 58 -2.09 -1.87 0.83
C ASP A 58 -1.44 -1.85 2.22
N HIS A 59 -0.36 -2.60 2.37
CA HIS A 59 0.42 -2.62 3.61
C HIS A 59 1.16 -1.30 3.88
N ALA A 60 1.33 -0.45 2.86
CA ALA A 60 1.90 0.89 2.93
C ALA A 60 3.27 0.98 3.63
N ALA A 61 3.98 -0.12 3.73
CA ALA A 61 5.38 -0.25 4.20
C ALA A 61 5.79 0.79 5.28
N ILE A 62 6.57 1.82 4.87
CA ILE A 62 7.14 2.84 5.74
C ILE A 62 6.06 3.64 6.49
N ALA A 63 4.93 3.93 5.85
CA ALA A 63 3.85 4.69 6.48
C ALA A 63 3.22 3.92 7.64
N THR A 64 2.92 2.64 7.47
CA THR A 64 2.40 1.76 8.52
C THR A 64 3.42 1.58 9.65
N GLN A 65 4.69 1.36 9.29
CA GLN A 65 5.78 1.27 10.26
C GLN A 65 5.87 2.55 11.11
N SER A 66 5.85 3.73 10.48
CA SER A 66 5.90 5.02 11.19
C SER A 66 4.74 5.22 12.18
N VAL A 67 3.54 4.76 11.82
CA VAL A 67 2.38 4.82 12.74
C VAL A 67 2.62 3.93 13.96
N VAL A 68 3.10 2.70 13.74
CA VAL A 68 3.37 1.75 14.82
C VAL A 68 4.52 2.22 15.72
N GLU A 69 5.62 2.73 15.14
CA GLU A 69 6.74 3.26 15.89
C GLU A 69 6.33 4.45 16.77
N LYS A 70 5.51 5.37 16.23
CA LYS A 70 4.96 6.48 17.03
C LYS A 70 4.10 5.98 18.19
N LYS A 71 3.31 4.94 17.96
CA LYS A 71 2.50 4.31 19.02
C LYS A 71 3.37 3.71 20.12
N ILE A 72 4.36 2.92 19.74
CA ILE A 72 5.32 2.29 20.68
C ILE A 72 6.06 3.36 21.49
N GLN A 73 6.54 4.41 20.83
CA GLN A 73 7.22 5.51 21.50
C GLN A 73 6.30 6.21 22.50
N LYS A 74 5.04 6.41 22.16
CA LYS A 74 4.07 7.09 23.04
C LYS A 74 3.67 6.23 24.24
N GLU A 75 3.49 4.92 24.05
CA GLU A 75 2.96 4.00 25.05
C GLU A 75 4.06 3.42 25.96
N GLU A 76 5.23 3.14 25.40
CA GLU A 76 6.33 2.43 26.10
C GLU A 76 7.62 3.24 26.20
N GLY A 77 7.73 4.37 25.52
CA GLY A 77 8.99 5.15 25.46
C GLY A 77 10.12 4.46 24.70
N LYS A 78 9.82 3.40 23.95
CA LYS A 78 10.80 2.58 23.23
C LYS A 78 10.86 2.91 21.75
N SER A 79 12.02 2.67 21.15
CA SER A 79 12.24 2.71 19.70
C SER A 79 12.23 1.29 19.10
N ARG A 80 12.21 1.19 17.76
CA ARG A 80 12.39 -0.09 17.06
C ARG A 80 13.73 -0.76 17.38
N HIS A 81 14.76 0.02 17.70
CA HIS A 81 16.09 -0.50 18.05
C HIS A 81 16.09 -1.18 19.42
N ASP A 82 15.29 -0.67 20.36
CA ASP A 82 15.14 -1.27 21.70
C ASP A 82 14.36 -2.59 21.65
N LEU A 83 13.40 -2.71 20.72
CA LEU A 83 12.58 -3.91 20.55
C LEU A 83 13.28 -4.99 19.71
N GLY A 84 14.16 -4.61 18.81
CA GLY A 84 14.73 -5.49 17.80
C GLY A 84 13.78 -5.78 16.63
N ARG A 85 14.34 -6.40 15.58
CA ARG A 85 13.65 -6.60 14.30
C ARG A 85 12.39 -7.48 14.40
N GLU A 86 12.50 -8.60 15.10
CA GLU A 86 11.41 -9.60 15.13
C GLU A 86 10.16 -9.05 15.82
N GLU A 87 10.33 -8.46 17.00
CA GLU A 87 9.22 -7.90 17.76
C GLU A 87 8.61 -6.68 17.05
N THR A 88 9.44 -5.83 16.44
CA THR A 88 8.95 -4.71 15.62
C THR A 88 8.09 -5.20 14.45
N LEU A 89 8.56 -6.19 13.69
CA LEU A 89 7.81 -6.77 12.57
C LEU A 89 6.51 -7.41 13.03
N ARG A 90 6.53 -8.13 14.15
CA ARG A 90 5.32 -8.74 14.71
C ARG A 90 4.26 -7.68 15.00
N ARG A 91 4.63 -6.59 15.68
CA ARG A 91 3.70 -5.49 16.01
C ARG A 91 3.17 -4.77 14.78
N ILE A 92 4.02 -4.54 13.77
CA ILE A 92 3.60 -3.94 12.50
C ILE A 92 2.58 -4.85 11.78
N ASN A 93 2.83 -6.15 11.74
CA ASN A 93 1.93 -7.11 11.11
C ASN A 93 0.58 -7.19 11.84
N ASP A 94 0.60 -7.27 13.17
CA ASP A 94 -0.62 -7.30 13.99
C ASP A 94 -1.47 -6.05 13.75
N PHE A 95 -0.84 -4.88 13.79
CA PHE A 95 -1.50 -3.61 13.49
C PHE A 95 -2.08 -3.57 12.07
N ALA A 96 -1.31 -4.00 11.07
CA ALA A 96 -1.73 -4.00 9.67
C ALA A 96 -2.95 -4.92 9.45
N LEU A 97 -2.96 -6.11 10.07
CA LEU A 97 -4.08 -7.05 9.99
C LEU A 97 -5.34 -6.50 10.67
N ASP A 98 -5.21 -5.82 11.79
CA ASP A 98 -6.36 -5.23 12.48
C ASP A 98 -6.92 -4.02 11.74
N ALA A 99 -6.05 -3.17 11.19
CA ALA A 99 -6.46 -2.08 10.30
C ALA A 99 -7.16 -2.62 9.04
N GLN A 100 -6.64 -3.68 8.44
CA GLN A 100 -7.27 -4.34 7.29
C GLN A 100 -8.68 -4.84 7.62
N LYS A 101 -8.87 -5.52 8.74
CA LYS A 101 -10.20 -5.98 9.20
C LYS A 101 -11.17 -4.82 9.34
N THR A 102 -10.72 -3.71 9.93
CA THR A 102 -11.51 -2.49 10.10
C THR A 102 -11.93 -1.91 8.75
N ILE A 103 -11.00 -1.75 7.81
CA ILE A 103 -11.24 -1.24 6.45
C ILE A 103 -12.26 -2.12 5.72
N ILE A 104 -12.08 -3.44 5.76
CA ILE A 104 -13.02 -4.39 5.12
C ILE A 104 -14.42 -4.27 5.74
N SER A 105 -14.50 -4.16 7.07
CA SER A 105 -15.77 -3.94 7.76
C SER A 105 -16.47 -2.66 7.33
N GLN A 106 -15.71 -1.56 7.23
CA GLN A 106 -16.23 -0.27 6.76
C GLN A 106 -16.73 -0.35 5.31
N PHE A 107 -16.00 -1.00 4.40
CA PHE A 107 -16.46 -1.23 3.04
C PHE A 107 -17.76 -2.03 2.97
N ARG A 108 -17.86 -3.07 3.79
CA ARG A 108 -19.08 -3.89 3.88
C ARG A 108 -20.27 -3.08 4.44
N SER A 109 -20.04 -2.26 5.45
CA SER A 109 -21.06 -1.37 6.04
C SER A 109 -21.59 -0.35 5.05
N MET A 110 -20.76 0.09 4.10
CA MET A 110 -21.17 0.96 2.99
C MET A 110 -21.92 0.23 1.88
N GLY A 111 -22.08 -1.10 1.98
CA GLY A 111 -22.77 -1.90 0.99
C GLY A 111 -21.99 -2.11 -0.32
N ALA A 112 -20.68 -1.97 -0.31
CA ALA A 112 -19.84 -2.11 -1.50
C ALA A 112 -19.96 -3.49 -2.14
N SER A 113 -20.29 -3.53 -3.44
CA SER A 113 -20.54 -4.77 -4.19
C SER A 113 -19.26 -5.41 -4.76
N LEU A 114 -18.19 -5.37 -3.97
CA LEU A 114 -16.88 -5.95 -4.29
C LEU A 114 -16.92 -7.49 -4.35
N ASP A 115 -16.04 -8.07 -5.15
CA ASP A 115 -15.86 -9.54 -5.16
C ASP A 115 -14.95 -9.99 -4.00
N TRP A 116 -15.55 -10.21 -2.85
CA TRP A 116 -14.85 -10.59 -1.63
C TRP A 116 -14.11 -11.92 -1.70
N SER A 117 -14.44 -12.78 -2.68
CA SER A 117 -13.73 -14.04 -2.90
C SER A 117 -12.32 -13.82 -3.48
N ARG A 118 -12.06 -12.62 -4.01
CA ARG A 118 -10.80 -12.21 -4.61
C ARG A 118 -10.09 -11.11 -3.81
N LEU A 119 -10.42 -10.96 -2.53
CA LEU A 119 -9.74 -10.01 -1.65
C LEU A 119 -8.24 -10.27 -1.65
N ALA A 120 -7.48 -9.19 -1.84
CA ALA A 120 -6.02 -9.22 -1.93
C ALA A 120 -5.36 -8.32 -0.89
N PHE A 121 -4.16 -8.67 -0.48
CA PHE A 121 -3.29 -7.84 0.32
C PHE A 121 -1.91 -7.74 -0.36
N THR A 122 -1.34 -6.56 -0.42
CA THR A 122 -0.12 -6.33 -1.22
C THR A 122 1.10 -7.15 -0.80
N ILE A 123 1.12 -7.66 0.45
CA ILE A 123 2.18 -8.55 0.96
C ILE A 123 1.73 -9.99 1.20
N ASP A 124 0.56 -10.41 0.71
CA ASP A 124 0.19 -11.82 0.79
C ASP A 124 1.16 -12.71 0.00
N GLU A 125 1.16 -14.02 0.27
CA GLU A 125 2.12 -14.96 -0.34
C GLU A 125 2.18 -14.86 -1.87
N LYS A 126 1.02 -14.75 -2.54
CA LYS A 126 0.95 -14.72 -4.01
C LYS A 126 1.57 -13.43 -4.57
N ARG A 127 1.29 -12.27 -3.95
CA ARG A 127 1.84 -10.98 -4.37
C ARG A 127 3.31 -10.88 -4.02
N ASN A 128 3.70 -11.35 -2.85
CA ASN A 128 5.10 -11.42 -2.46
C ASN A 128 5.91 -12.29 -3.43
N LEU A 129 5.41 -13.48 -3.78
CA LEU A 129 6.05 -14.34 -4.77
C LEU A 129 6.16 -13.66 -6.14
N ALA A 130 5.07 -13.01 -6.60
CA ALA A 130 5.07 -12.31 -7.88
C ALA A 130 6.10 -11.19 -7.95
N VAL A 131 6.17 -10.35 -6.90
CA VAL A 131 7.16 -9.25 -6.80
C VAL A 131 8.58 -9.79 -6.81
N ARG A 132 8.87 -10.80 -6.00
CA ARG A 132 10.22 -11.39 -5.93
C ARG A 132 10.62 -12.08 -7.23
N THR A 133 9.70 -12.77 -7.88
CA THR A 133 9.93 -13.40 -9.17
C THR A 133 10.26 -12.37 -10.24
N MET A 134 9.48 -11.29 -10.30
CA MET A 134 9.69 -10.22 -11.26
C MET A 134 10.99 -9.47 -11.00
N PHE A 135 11.30 -9.18 -9.74
CA PHE A 135 12.58 -8.56 -9.35
C PHE A 135 13.77 -9.41 -9.81
N LYS A 136 13.74 -10.72 -9.53
CA LYS A 136 14.79 -11.64 -9.97
C LYS A 136 14.92 -11.64 -11.49
N LYS A 137 13.81 -11.74 -12.22
CA LYS A 137 13.81 -11.74 -13.68
C LYS A 137 14.42 -10.46 -14.26
N MET A 138 14.01 -9.29 -13.75
CA MET A 138 14.59 -8.01 -14.20
C MET A 138 16.09 -7.91 -13.92
N TYR A 139 16.56 -8.50 -12.82
CA TYR A 139 17.98 -8.54 -12.50
C TYR A 139 18.73 -9.50 -13.46
N ASP A 140 18.20 -10.69 -13.68
CA ASP A 140 18.79 -11.68 -14.60
C ASP A 140 18.85 -11.16 -16.05
N ASP A 141 17.82 -10.38 -16.47
CA ASP A 141 17.75 -9.75 -17.80
C ASP A 141 18.60 -8.46 -17.91
N GLY A 142 19.30 -8.05 -16.83
CA GLY A 142 20.15 -6.84 -16.79
C GLY A 142 19.40 -5.50 -16.81
N ILE A 143 18.07 -5.52 -16.62
CA ILE A 143 17.24 -4.30 -16.61
C ILE A 143 17.47 -3.50 -15.34
N ILE A 144 17.70 -4.17 -14.22
CA ILE A 144 18.06 -3.56 -12.94
C ILE A 144 19.43 -4.06 -12.49
N TYR A 145 20.16 -3.21 -11.78
CA TYR A 145 21.47 -3.52 -11.24
C TYR A 145 21.70 -2.78 -9.92
N ARG A 146 22.64 -3.25 -9.12
CA ARG A 146 23.09 -2.55 -7.91
C ARG A 146 24.14 -1.51 -8.28
N GLY A 147 23.90 -0.26 -7.95
CA GLY A 147 24.80 0.85 -8.21
C GLY A 147 24.83 1.87 -7.07
N TYR A 148 25.83 2.78 -7.13
CA TYR A 148 25.92 3.89 -6.20
C TYR A 148 25.29 5.13 -6.82
N ARG A 149 24.44 5.81 -6.03
CA ARG A 149 23.83 7.09 -6.40
C ARG A 149 23.70 7.99 -5.18
N ILE A 150 23.68 9.28 -5.41
CA ILE A 150 23.25 10.25 -4.40
C ILE A 150 21.75 10.07 -4.19
N VAL A 151 21.33 9.94 -2.94
CA VAL A 151 19.95 9.78 -2.54
C VAL A 151 19.58 10.81 -1.48
N ASN A 152 18.30 11.16 -1.42
CA ASN A 152 17.77 11.94 -0.32
C ASN A 152 17.65 11.04 0.91
N TRP A 153 18.27 11.45 2.01
CA TRP A 153 18.38 10.66 3.22
C TRP A 153 17.85 11.40 4.44
N ASP A 154 16.92 10.77 5.16
CA ASP A 154 16.49 11.25 6.48
C ASP A 154 17.36 10.62 7.59
N PRO A 155 18.26 11.38 8.24
CA PRO A 155 19.14 10.85 9.28
C PRO A 155 18.38 10.46 10.55
N LYS A 156 17.21 11.03 10.81
CA LYS A 156 16.37 10.68 11.96
C LYS A 156 15.60 9.39 11.71
N GLY A 157 14.99 9.25 10.57
CA GLY A 157 14.28 8.04 10.16
C GLY A 157 15.20 6.91 9.70
N GLN A 158 16.48 7.23 9.39
CA GLN A 158 17.48 6.31 8.83
C GLN A 158 16.95 5.57 7.60
N THR A 159 16.38 6.33 6.70
CA THR A 159 15.82 5.84 5.44
C THR A 159 16.01 6.82 4.30
N THR A 160 15.93 6.33 3.07
CA THR A 160 15.76 7.19 1.89
C THR A 160 14.35 7.76 1.88
N ILE A 161 14.20 8.95 1.33
CA ILE A 161 12.91 9.62 1.13
C ILE A 161 12.71 9.95 -0.34
N SER A 162 11.45 9.97 -0.79
CA SER A 162 11.11 10.36 -2.16
C SER A 162 11.20 11.87 -2.34
N ASP A 163 11.30 12.30 -3.60
CA ASP A 163 11.38 13.74 -3.91
C ASP A 163 10.12 14.50 -3.46
N ASP A 164 8.97 13.85 -3.45
CA ASP A 164 7.69 14.45 -3.02
C ASP A 164 7.62 14.68 -1.49
N GLU A 165 8.50 14.05 -0.72
CA GLU A 165 8.55 14.18 0.74
C GLU A 165 9.55 15.25 1.20
N ILE A 166 10.28 15.90 0.26
CA ILE A 166 11.32 16.88 0.56
C ILE A 166 10.71 18.27 0.68
N VAL A 167 11.04 18.94 1.77
CA VAL A 167 10.79 20.37 1.92
C VAL A 167 12.09 21.11 1.70
N TYR A 168 12.17 21.85 0.59
CA TYR A 168 13.35 22.65 0.28
C TYR A 168 13.38 23.91 1.15
N GLN A 169 14.54 24.16 1.76
CA GLN A 169 14.78 25.35 2.58
C GLN A 169 16.10 25.98 2.17
N GLU A 170 16.10 27.30 1.99
CA GLU A 170 17.33 28.04 1.70
C GLU A 170 18.17 28.20 2.96
N GLU A 171 19.40 27.70 2.92
CA GLU A 171 20.38 27.85 4.01
C GLU A 171 21.68 28.45 3.48
N LYS A 172 22.29 29.35 4.26
CA LYS A 172 23.62 29.86 3.99
C LYS A 172 24.66 28.82 4.40
N THR A 173 25.25 28.16 3.43
CA THR A 173 26.28 27.14 3.66
C THR A 173 27.52 27.42 2.80
N LYS A 174 28.60 26.67 3.06
CA LYS A 174 29.86 26.75 2.29
C LYS A 174 29.98 25.54 1.40
N LEU A 175 30.38 25.75 0.14
CA LEU A 175 30.78 24.67 -0.75
C LEU A 175 32.29 24.45 -0.59
N TYR A 176 32.71 23.24 -0.33
CA TYR A 176 34.10 22.84 -0.15
C TYR A 176 34.57 22.10 -1.38
N TYR A 177 35.69 22.61 -1.96
CA TYR A 177 36.37 21.96 -3.06
C TYR A 177 37.63 21.27 -2.53
N LEU A 178 37.73 19.97 -2.77
CA LEU A 178 38.88 19.14 -2.40
C LEU A 178 39.62 18.75 -3.67
N THR A 179 40.93 19.00 -3.69
CA THR A 179 41.80 18.56 -4.77
C THR A 179 42.63 17.39 -4.33
N TYR A 180 42.57 16.30 -5.09
CA TYR A 180 43.36 15.10 -4.85
C TYR A 180 44.57 15.14 -5.78
N GLY A 181 45.76 14.97 -5.18
CA GLY A 181 47.04 14.88 -5.94
C GLY A 181 47.28 13.48 -6.49
#